data_c3aa51f6065aeb94cf3a604f9c2633db
#
_entry.id   c3aa51f6065aeb94cf3a604f9c2633db
#
_cell.length_a   1.000
_cell.length_b   1.000
_cell.length_c   1.000
_cell.angle_alpha   90.00
_cell.angle_beta   90.00
_cell.angle_gamma   90.00
#
_symmetry.space_group_name_H-M   'P 1'
#
loop_
_entity.id
_entity.type
_entity.pdbx_description
1 polymer ?
#
loop_
_entity_poly.entity_id
_entity_poly.type
_entity_poly.pdbx_seq_one_letter_code
_entity_poly.pdbx_strand_id
1 'polypeptide(L)'
;VTKDNKTSPQTEISPEINTNTKLCAYCGQNKPLSHFIRRTGKRSNRGSRRGACRSCRQLKKEQRAITSSATNTEINPSTDTTFQPKRLIKRTLPVPPPRVDGLDLVILKPNRHGLVRMRGRTDNGRRWQQEVDFNLAVILVKEHAAVVVNRHTIRRIYSNKSFRRYILERDKHTCFFCGEYGDTIDHLLPRAKGGHTTPANCVCACNLCNQNKAARSLEDFMEDSSEL
;
A
#
# COMPACT_ATOMS: atom_id res chain seq x y z
N VAL A 1 -54.73 16.06 60.79
CA VAL A 1 -55.02 15.57 59.44
C VAL A 1 -54.02 16.21 58.47
N THR A 2 -52.91 15.57 58.25
CA THR A 2 -51.89 15.99 57.31
C THR A 2 -51.99 15.11 56.06
N LYS A 3 -52.09 15.74 54.89
CA LYS A 3 -52.13 15.08 53.57
C LYS A 3 -50.72 15.06 53.03
N ASP A 4 -50.19 13.86 52.86
CA ASP A 4 -48.91 13.62 52.21
C ASP A 4 -49.06 13.76 50.71
N ASN A 5 -48.26 14.64 50.13
CA ASN A 5 -48.18 14.90 48.69
C ASN A 5 -47.11 13.98 48.09
N LYS A 6 -47.54 12.94 47.33
CA LYS A 6 -46.71 11.95 46.70
C LYS A 6 -46.28 12.44 45.34
N THR A 7 -45.05 12.92 45.22
CA THR A 7 -44.41 13.32 43.96
C THR A 7 -44.02 12.06 43.17
N SER A 8 -44.57 11.91 41.97
CA SER A 8 -44.21 10.85 41.02
C SER A 8 -42.83 11.10 40.41
N PRO A 9 -41.99 10.06 40.18
CA PRO A 9 -40.71 10.22 39.52
C PRO A 9 -40.88 10.44 38.02
N GLN A 10 -40.16 11.45 37.50
CA GLN A 10 -40.05 11.73 36.08
C GLN A 10 -39.24 10.60 35.41
N THR A 11 -39.86 9.97 34.44
CA THR A 11 -39.21 8.95 33.58
C THR A 11 -38.24 9.65 32.62
N GLU A 12 -36.95 9.50 32.84
CA GLU A 12 -35.92 9.90 31.89
C GLU A 12 -36.05 9.06 30.61
N ILE A 13 -36.37 9.73 29.51
CA ILE A 13 -36.43 9.14 28.16
C ILE A 13 -35.01 8.98 27.67
N SER A 14 -34.47 7.77 27.76
CA SER A 14 -33.24 7.42 27.10
C SER A 14 -33.38 7.59 25.58
N PRO A 15 -32.40 8.18 24.86
CA PRO A 15 -32.52 8.35 23.42
C PRO A 15 -32.49 6.97 22.74
N GLU A 16 -33.59 6.62 22.05
CA GLU A 16 -33.66 5.43 21.21
C GLU A 16 -32.52 5.47 20.18
N ILE A 17 -31.59 4.53 20.28
CA ILE A 17 -30.50 4.35 19.30
C ILE A 17 -31.15 3.85 18.01
N ASN A 18 -31.34 4.75 17.06
CA ASN A 18 -31.89 4.46 15.75
C ASN A 18 -30.91 3.55 14.99
N THR A 19 -31.13 2.24 15.06
CA THR A 19 -30.26 1.19 14.54
C THR A 19 -30.14 1.19 13.00
N ASN A 20 -30.85 2.08 12.32
CA ASN A 20 -30.90 2.11 10.85
C ASN A 20 -30.04 3.20 10.21
N THR A 21 -29.11 3.79 10.97
CA THR A 21 -28.18 4.83 10.51
C THR A 21 -26.73 4.37 10.58
N LYS A 22 -25.85 5.03 9.84
CA LYS A 22 -24.41 4.79 9.83
C LYS A 22 -23.64 6.11 9.63
N LEU A 23 -22.54 6.27 10.38
CA LEU A 23 -21.60 7.37 10.20
C LEU A 23 -20.81 7.19 8.88
N CYS A 24 -20.81 8.23 8.04
CA CYS A 24 -20.00 8.26 6.84
C CYS A 24 -18.55 8.62 7.18
N ALA A 25 -17.59 7.76 6.79
CA ALA A 25 -16.16 7.96 7.04
C ALA A 25 -15.54 9.17 6.29
N TYR A 26 -16.28 9.80 5.37
CA TYR A 26 -15.77 10.93 4.58
C TYR A 26 -16.38 12.28 4.98
N CYS A 27 -17.71 12.36 5.16
CA CYS A 27 -18.36 13.62 5.56
C CYS A 27 -18.70 13.68 7.04
N GLY A 28 -18.43 12.65 7.84
CA GLY A 28 -18.71 12.63 9.27
C GLY A 28 -20.18 12.67 9.66
N GLN A 29 -21.13 12.58 8.71
CA GLN A 29 -22.56 12.66 8.97
C GLN A 29 -23.17 11.28 9.19
N ASN A 30 -24.07 11.17 10.17
CA ASN A 30 -24.93 10.01 10.32
C ASN A 30 -26.01 10.03 9.23
N LYS A 31 -26.08 8.96 8.44
CA LYS A 31 -27.02 8.83 7.32
C LYS A 31 -27.71 7.47 7.35
N PRO A 32 -28.93 7.35 6.83
CA PRO A 32 -29.64 6.09 6.70
C PRO A 32 -28.80 5.05 5.95
N LEU A 33 -28.92 3.78 6.31
CA LEU A 33 -28.18 2.69 5.66
C LEU A 33 -28.43 2.60 4.14
N SER A 34 -29.58 3.06 3.64
CA SER A 34 -29.90 3.17 2.21
C SER A 34 -28.93 4.06 1.43
N HIS A 35 -28.31 5.05 2.09
CA HIS A 35 -27.30 5.93 1.50
C HIS A 35 -25.92 5.29 1.34
N PHE A 36 -25.75 4.05 1.77
CA PHE A 36 -24.49 3.33 1.64
C PHE A 36 -24.67 2.10 0.74
N ILE A 37 -23.68 1.84 -0.12
CA ILE A 37 -23.67 0.68 -1.00
C ILE A 37 -23.41 -0.59 -0.18
N ARG A 38 -24.17 -1.64 -0.43
CA ARG A 38 -23.92 -2.97 0.14
C ARG A 38 -22.56 -3.51 -0.28
N ARG A 39 -21.87 -4.19 0.61
CA ARG A 39 -20.66 -4.94 0.24
C ARG A 39 -21.10 -6.24 -0.44
N THR A 40 -20.59 -6.45 -1.64
CA THR A 40 -20.76 -7.70 -2.40
C THR A 40 -19.48 -8.52 -2.31
N GLY A 41 -19.60 -9.81 -2.09
CA GLY A 41 -18.46 -10.74 -2.02
C GLY A 41 -18.71 -11.89 -1.02
N LYS A 42 -18.10 -13.04 -1.27
CA LYS A 42 -18.25 -14.27 -0.44
C LYS A 42 -17.91 -14.10 1.05
N ARG A 43 -17.24 -13.02 1.43
CA ARG A 43 -16.78 -12.71 2.81
C ARG A 43 -17.48 -11.52 3.45
N SER A 44 -18.48 -10.94 2.81
CA SER A 44 -19.21 -9.83 3.42
C SER A 44 -20.36 -10.40 4.26
N ASN A 45 -20.43 -10.03 5.55
CA ASN A 45 -21.59 -10.36 6.39
C ASN A 45 -22.86 -9.78 5.75
N ARG A 46 -23.97 -10.55 5.80
CA ARG A 46 -25.28 -10.09 5.29
C ARG A 46 -25.61 -8.74 5.90
N GLY A 47 -25.87 -7.74 5.05
CA GLY A 47 -26.20 -6.37 5.48
C GLY A 47 -25.03 -5.40 5.63
N SER A 48 -23.77 -5.85 5.53
CA SER A 48 -22.63 -4.94 5.67
C SER A 48 -22.59 -3.88 4.57
N ARG A 49 -22.32 -2.61 4.95
CA ARG A 49 -22.30 -1.44 4.06
C ARG A 49 -20.89 -0.86 3.94
N ARG A 50 -20.57 -0.20 2.82
CA ARG A 50 -19.30 0.51 2.64
C ARG A 50 -19.18 1.68 3.61
N GLY A 51 -17.95 2.13 3.94
CA GLY A 51 -17.71 3.23 4.88
C GLY A 51 -18.12 4.61 4.35
N ALA A 52 -18.10 4.83 3.04
CA ALA A 52 -18.46 6.09 2.39
C ALA A 52 -19.92 6.06 1.89
N CYS A 53 -20.69 7.14 2.12
CA CYS A 53 -22.01 7.29 1.54
C CYS A 53 -21.95 7.49 0.01
N ARG A 54 -23.10 7.34 -0.66
CA ARG A 54 -23.21 7.43 -2.13
C ARG A 54 -22.74 8.79 -2.67
N SER A 55 -23.16 9.88 -2.02
CA SER A 55 -22.77 11.25 -2.43
C SER A 55 -21.25 11.46 -2.36
N CYS A 56 -20.61 11.11 -1.24
CA CYS A 56 -19.15 11.23 -1.11
C CYS A 56 -18.38 10.35 -2.13
N ARG A 57 -18.95 9.21 -2.50
CA ARG A 57 -18.36 8.35 -3.55
C ARG A 57 -18.52 8.95 -4.94
N GLN A 58 -19.64 9.58 -5.21
CA GLN A 58 -19.92 10.28 -6.46
C GLN A 58 -18.93 11.45 -6.63
N LEU A 59 -18.83 12.34 -5.63
CA LEU A 59 -17.89 13.46 -5.64
C LEU A 59 -16.45 13.00 -5.89
N LYS A 60 -16.03 11.92 -5.23
CA LYS A 60 -14.68 11.36 -5.44
C LYS A 60 -14.49 10.77 -6.84
N LYS A 61 -15.54 10.25 -7.47
CA LYS A 61 -15.49 9.76 -8.85
C LYS A 61 -15.38 10.92 -9.83
N GLU A 62 -16.13 11.97 -9.61
CA GLU A 62 -16.12 13.20 -10.44
C GLU A 62 -14.77 13.90 -10.34
N GLN A 63 -14.21 14.07 -9.13
CA GLN A 63 -12.85 14.60 -8.93
C GLN A 63 -11.79 13.77 -9.68
N ARG A 64 -11.92 12.43 -9.68
CA ARG A 64 -11.00 11.58 -10.45
C ARG A 64 -11.20 11.69 -11.96
N ALA A 65 -12.43 11.88 -12.44
CA ALA A 65 -12.72 12.08 -13.86
C ALA A 65 -12.16 13.41 -14.34
N ILE A 66 -12.26 14.48 -13.56
CA ILE A 66 -11.68 15.79 -13.85
C ILE A 66 -10.15 15.71 -13.93
N THR A 67 -9.51 14.98 -13.02
CA THR A 67 -8.05 14.79 -13.05
C THR A 67 -7.57 13.86 -14.16
N SER A 68 -8.41 13.00 -14.72
CA SER A 68 -8.06 12.11 -15.84
C SER A 68 -8.36 12.69 -17.21
N SER A 69 -9.20 13.73 -17.32
CA SER A 69 -9.52 14.43 -18.58
C SER A 69 -8.69 15.70 -18.81
N ALA A 70 -7.81 16.07 -17.89
CA ALA A 70 -6.95 17.25 -18.00
C ALA A 70 -5.60 16.99 -18.70
N THR A 71 -5.56 16.05 -19.65
CA THR A 71 -4.43 15.90 -20.56
C THR A 71 -4.81 16.34 -21.98
N ASN A 72 -5.16 17.59 -22.16
CA ASN A 72 -5.09 18.36 -23.43
C ASN A 72 -6.04 19.56 -23.34
N THR A 73 -5.63 20.62 -22.69
CA THR A 73 -6.05 21.99 -23.02
C THR A 73 -5.17 22.95 -22.21
N GLU A 74 -4.49 23.81 -22.91
CA GLU A 74 -3.73 24.93 -22.35
C GLU A 74 -4.62 25.77 -21.43
N ILE A 75 -4.26 25.86 -20.15
CA ILE A 75 -4.87 26.81 -19.21
C ILE A 75 -3.76 27.64 -18.61
N ASN A 76 -3.86 28.95 -18.85
CA ASN A 76 -3.04 30.02 -18.29
C ASN A 76 -2.77 29.85 -16.79
N PRO A 77 -1.55 30.14 -16.34
CA PRO A 77 -1.15 29.99 -14.94
C PRO A 77 -1.47 31.25 -14.16
N SER A 78 -2.38 31.15 -13.20
CA SER A 78 -2.46 32.10 -12.09
C SER A 78 -2.95 31.42 -10.82
N THR A 79 -2.09 30.68 -10.20
CA THR A 79 -1.86 30.57 -8.75
C THR A 79 -0.49 29.94 -8.57
N ASP A 80 0.41 30.77 -8.11
CA ASP A 80 1.82 30.52 -7.87
C ASP A 80 1.99 29.46 -6.77
N THR A 81 2.07 28.21 -7.15
CA THR A 81 2.75 27.17 -6.38
C THR A 81 3.94 26.77 -7.21
N THR A 82 4.99 27.56 -7.11
CA THR A 82 6.30 27.31 -7.72
C THR A 82 6.73 25.91 -7.29
N PHE A 83 6.54 24.95 -8.19
CA PHE A 83 6.97 23.57 -8.04
C PHE A 83 8.50 23.56 -8.19
N GLN A 84 9.20 23.85 -7.10
CA GLN A 84 10.66 23.75 -7.11
C GLN A 84 11.05 22.29 -7.25
N PRO A 85 11.84 21.90 -8.26
CA PRO A 85 12.36 20.55 -8.37
C PRO A 85 13.18 20.27 -7.11
N LYS A 86 12.79 19.25 -6.35
CA LYS A 86 13.52 18.85 -5.15
C LYS A 86 14.91 18.39 -5.56
N ARG A 87 15.94 18.99 -4.93
CA ARG A 87 17.32 18.57 -5.13
C ARG A 87 17.46 17.08 -4.79
N LEU A 88 17.90 16.28 -5.74
CA LEU A 88 18.21 14.87 -5.53
C LEU A 88 19.54 14.71 -4.78
N ILE A 89 19.59 13.74 -3.88
CA ILE A 89 20.75 13.45 -3.04
C ILE A 89 21.33 12.09 -3.44
N LYS A 90 22.59 12.05 -3.81
CA LYS A 90 23.28 10.78 -4.08
C LYS A 90 23.49 10.03 -2.76
N ARG A 91 22.85 8.87 -2.60
CA ARG A 91 22.92 8.02 -1.42
C ARG A 91 23.49 6.65 -1.74
N THR A 92 24.13 6.05 -0.75
CA THR A 92 24.54 4.64 -0.83
C THR A 92 23.31 3.74 -0.82
N LEU A 93 23.38 2.63 -1.55
CA LEU A 93 22.31 1.62 -1.56
C LEU A 93 22.08 1.06 -0.15
N PRO A 94 20.84 0.77 0.21
CA PRO A 94 20.52 0.21 1.52
C PRO A 94 21.21 -1.13 1.75
N VAL A 95 21.72 -1.32 2.97
CA VAL A 95 22.31 -2.60 3.37
C VAL A 95 21.22 -3.69 3.32
N PRO A 96 21.49 -4.85 2.71
CA PRO A 96 20.55 -5.96 2.69
C PRO A 96 20.26 -6.44 4.12
N PRO A 97 19.05 -6.96 4.38
CA PRO A 97 18.71 -7.50 5.69
C PRO A 97 19.60 -8.67 6.06
N PRO A 98 19.79 -8.98 7.35
CA PRO A 98 20.48 -10.18 7.77
C PRO A 98 19.80 -11.43 7.19
N ARG A 99 20.59 -12.47 6.93
CA ARG A 99 20.05 -13.73 6.43
C ARG A 99 19.03 -14.30 7.42
N VAL A 100 17.88 -14.66 6.91
CA VAL A 100 16.86 -15.41 7.66
C VAL A 100 17.23 -16.90 7.56
N ASP A 101 17.01 -17.66 8.62
CA ASP A 101 17.24 -19.11 8.61
C ASP A 101 16.57 -19.80 7.45
N GLY A 102 17.37 -20.50 6.67
CA GLY A 102 16.97 -21.25 5.50
C GLY A 102 18.13 -22.12 5.01
N LEU A 103 17.83 -23.06 4.14
CA LEU A 103 18.86 -23.90 3.51
C LEU A 103 19.67 -23.07 2.52
N ASP A 104 20.90 -23.50 2.25
CA ASP A 104 21.75 -22.86 1.24
C ASP A 104 21.12 -22.89 -0.15
N LEU A 105 21.36 -21.80 -0.92
CA LEU A 105 20.87 -21.68 -2.29
C LEU A 105 21.36 -22.82 -3.20
N VAL A 106 22.54 -23.39 -2.93
CA VAL A 106 23.13 -24.52 -3.68
C VAL A 106 22.23 -25.75 -3.70
N ILE A 107 21.39 -25.93 -2.68
CA ILE A 107 20.46 -27.06 -2.58
C ILE A 107 19.27 -26.89 -3.53
N LEU A 108 18.93 -25.63 -3.90
CA LEU A 108 17.77 -25.34 -4.72
C LEU A 108 17.96 -25.86 -6.15
N LYS A 109 17.06 -26.69 -6.62
CA LYS A 109 17.03 -27.23 -7.97
C LYS A 109 15.65 -27.05 -8.60
N PRO A 110 15.57 -26.74 -9.89
CA PRO A 110 14.29 -26.69 -10.58
C PRO A 110 13.70 -28.10 -10.73
N ASN A 111 12.40 -28.18 -10.94
CA ASN A 111 11.73 -29.38 -11.38
C ASN A 111 12.05 -29.66 -12.88
N ARG A 112 11.53 -30.75 -13.44
CA ARG A 112 11.71 -31.11 -14.86
C ARG A 112 11.22 -30.06 -15.86
N HIS A 113 10.43 -29.08 -15.41
CA HIS A 113 9.90 -27.98 -16.23
C HIS A 113 10.68 -26.66 -16.01
N GLY A 114 11.80 -26.67 -15.31
CA GLY A 114 12.57 -25.46 -15.00
C GLY A 114 11.97 -24.60 -13.88
N LEU A 115 10.95 -25.07 -13.19
CA LEU A 115 10.19 -24.30 -12.21
C LEU A 115 10.52 -24.70 -10.76
N VAL A 116 10.31 -23.75 -9.84
CA VAL A 116 10.44 -23.92 -8.39
C VAL A 116 9.11 -23.54 -7.74
N ARG A 117 8.68 -24.28 -6.74
CA ARG A 117 7.49 -23.93 -5.97
C ARG A 117 7.79 -22.78 -5.02
N MET A 118 7.09 -21.68 -5.18
CA MET A 118 7.12 -20.56 -4.24
C MET A 118 5.87 -20.55 -3.38
N ARG A 119 6.02 -20.45 -2.07
CA ARG A 119 4.93 -20.33 -1.11
C ARG A 119 5.07 -19.09 -0.25
N GLY A 120 3.95 -18.61 0.29
CA GLY A 120 3.94 -17.44 1.16
C GLY A 120 2.64 -17.32 1.94
N ARG A 121 2.51 -16.19 2.64
CA ARG A 121 1.30 -15.82 3.37
C ARG A 121 0.81 -14.45 2.90
N THR A 122 -0.49 -14.28 2.83
CA THR A 122 -1.11 -12.97 2.64
C THR A 122 -1.09 -12.17 3.94
N ASP A 123 -1.41 -10.88 3.89
CA ASP A 123 -1.53 -10.02 5.08
C ASP A 123 -2.55 -10.54 6.11
N ASN A 124 -3.54 -11.33 5.69
CA ASN A 124 -4.54 -11.98 6.54
C ASN A 124 -4.11 -13.39 6.97
N GLY A 125 -2.83 -13.75 6.84
CA GLY A 125 -2.29 -15.04 7.25
C GLY A 125 -2.63 -16.23 6.33
N ARG A 126 -3.44 -16.04 5.26
CA ARG A 126 -3.80 -17.10 4.33
C ARG A 126 -2.56 -17.58 3.57
N ARG A 127 -2.33 -18.89 3.54
CA ARG A 127 -1.26 -19.51 2.75
C ARG A 127 -1.61 -19.50 1.26
N TRP A 128 -0.59 -19.29 0.42
CA TRP A 128 -0.68 -19.41 -1.02
C TRP A 128 0.58 -20.11 -1.55
N GLN A 129 0.49 -20.69 -2.74
CA GLN A 129 1.60 -21.27 -3.46
C GLN A 129 1.43 -21.04 -4.96
N GLN A 130 2.55 -20.92 -5.67
CA GLN A 130 2.62 -20.85 -7.13
C GLN A 130 3.95 -21.43 -7.61
N GLU A 131 4.04 -21.77 -8.86
CA GLU A 131 5.31 -22.10 -9.52
C GLU A 131 5.93 -20.84 -10.11
N VAL A 132 7.23 -20.72 -10.03
CA VAL A 132 8.02 -19.61 -10.55
C VAL A 132 9.24 -20.14 -11.27
N ASP A 133 9.76 -19.37 -12.22
CA ASP A 133 11.01 -19.68 -12.90
C ASP A 133 12.17 -19.81 -11.91
N PHE A 134 13.12 -20.70 -12.22
CA PHE A 134 14.28 -20.97 -11.36
C PHE A 134 15.15 -19.72 -11.17
N ASN A 135 15.37 -18.91 -12.24
CA ASN A 135 16.18 -17.71 -12.15
C ASN A 135 15.53 -16.69 -11.22
N LEU A 136 14.19 -16.50 -11.32
CA LEU A 136 13.45 -15.66 -10.39
C LEU A 136 13.58 -16.16 -8.95
N ALA A 137 13.48 -17.48 -8.72
CA ALA A 137 13.63 -18.03 -7.37
C ALA A 137 15.02 -17.75 -6.80
N VAL A 138 16.07 -17.87 -7.61
CA VAL A 138 17.46 -17.55 -7.25
C VAL A 138 17.62 -16.07 -6.88
N ILE A 139 17.08 -15.15 -7.69
CA ILE A 139 17.10 -13.71 -7.42
C ILE A 139 16.41 -13.40 -6.09
N LEU A 140 15.21 -13.94 -5.88
CA LEU A 140 14.45 -13.68 -4.65
C LEU A 140 15.17 -14.16 -3.39
N VAL A 141 15.94 -15.24 -3.47
CA VAL A 141 16.74 -15.73 -2.35
C VAL A 141 18.01 -14.89 -2.17
N LYS A 142 18.74 -14.58 -3.23
CA LYS A 142 19.93 -13.72 -3.17
C LYS A 142 19.64 -12.33 -2.63
N GLU A 143 18.49 -11.75 -2.99
CA GLU A 143 18.05 -10.43 -2.58
C GLU A 143 17.20 -10.44 -1.30
N HIS A 144 17.27 -11.51 -0.50
CA HIS A 144 16.62 -11.63 0.82
C HIS A 144 15.09 -11.42 0.81
N ALA A 145 14.42 -11.72 -0.28
CA ALA A 145 12.97 -11.71 -0.39
C ALA A 145 12.33 -13.07 -0.10
N ALA A 146 13.12 -14.16 -0.20
CA ALA A 146 12.70 -15.53 0.05
C ALA A 146 13.82 -16.34 0.71
N VAL A 147 13.45 -17.48 1.30
CA VAL A 147 14.37 -18.48 1.85
C VAL A 147 14.14 -19.83 1.19
N VAL A 148 15.19 -20.62 1.03
CA VAL A 148 15.11 -22.00 0.56
C VAL A 148 14.55 -22.87 1.70
N VAL A 149 13.50 -23.63 1.42
CA VAL A 149 12.85 -24.53 2.39
C VAL A 149 13.23 -25.97 2.14
N ASN A 150 13.32 -26.35 0.87
CA ASN A 150 13.80 -27.65 0.43
C ASN A 150 14.26 -27.56 -1.04
N ARG A 151 14.73 -28.67 -1.59
CA ARG A 151 15.31 -28.78 -2.93
C ARG A 151 14.49 -28.13 -4.06
N HIS A 152 13.16 -28.06 -3.96
CA HIS A 152 12.28 -27.56 -5.02
C HIS A 152 11.32 -26.47 -4.53
N THR A 153 11.56 -25.89 -3.35
CA THR A 153 10.63 -24.95 -2.73
C THR A 153 11.33 -23.79 -2.05
N ILE A 154 10.91 -22.58 -2.36
CA ILE A 154 11.25 -21.36 -1.63
C ILE A 154 10.02 -20.83 -0.86
N ARG A 155 10.25 -20.02 0.16
CA ARG A 155 9.21 -19.36 0.93
C ARG A 155 9.47 -17.84 0.97
N ARG A 156 8.50 -17.06 0.51
CA ARG A 156 8.53 -15.60 0.67
C ARG A 156 8.57 -15.22 2.15
N ILE A 157 9.47 -14.33 2.51
CA ILE A 157 9.66 -13.86 3.89
C ILE A 157 8.54 -12.90 4.26
N TYR A 158 8.22 -11.98 3.37
CA TYR A 158 7.28 -10.89 3.62
C TYR A 158 5.94 -11.10 2.89
N SER A 159 4.84 -10.69 3.53
CA SER A 159 3.58 -10.34 2.86
C SER A 159 3.69 -8.92 2.28
N ASN A 160 2.75 -8.50 1.46
CA ASN A 160 2.82 -7.16 0.85
C ASN A 160 2.84 -6.03 1.91
N LYS A 161 2.00 -6.13 2.94
CA LYS A 161 1.93 -5.15 4.02
C LYS A 161 3.18 -5.17 4.89
N SER A 162 3.67 -6.37 5.26
CA SER A 162 4.89 -6.50 6.06
C SER A 162 6.13 -6.05 5.30
N PHE A 163 6.22 -6.29 3.99
CA PHE A 163 7.30 -5.79 3.15
C PHE A 163 7.34 -4.26 3.10
N ARG A 164 6.17 -3.62 2.84
CA ARG A 164 6.09 -2.16 2.85
C ARG A 164 6.54 -1.60 4.20
N ARG A 165 6.04 -2.14 5.31
CA ARG A 165 6.44 -1.71 6.65
C ARG A 165 7.94 -1.86 6.86
N TYR A 166 8.51 -3.02 6.51
CA TYR A 166 9.93 -3.28 6.62
C TYR A 166 10.78 -2.23 5.87
N ILE A 167 10.45 -1.89 4.62
CA ILE A 167 11.20 -0.89 3.85
C ILE A 167 11.09 0.49 4.48
N LEU A 168 9.89 0.92 4.89
CA LEU A 168 9.69 2.22 5.52
C LEU A 168 10.43 2.35 6.87
N GLU A 169 10.41 1.30 7.70
CA GLU A 169 11.13 1.25 8.98
C GLU A 169 12.66 1.23 8.77
N ARG A 170 13.17 0.39 7.84
CA ARG A 170 14.59 0.32 7.49
C ARG A 170 15.13 1.69 7.06
N ASP A 171 14.40 2.40 6.23
CA ASP A 171 14.79 3.70 5.67
C ASP A 171 14.34 4.87 6.55
N LYS A 172 13.79 4.58 7.75
CA LYS A 172 13.33 5.58 8.75
C LYS A 172 12.40 6.63 8.15
N HIS A 173 11.49 6.20 7.26
CA HIS A 173 10.59 7.08 6.53
C HIS A 173 11.31 8.24 5.79
N THR A 174 12.54 8.02 5.37
CA THR A 174 13.33 9.01 4.64
C THR A 174 13.37 8.66 3.16
N CYS A 175 12.93 9.57 2.32
CA CYS A 175 12.97 9.39 0.86
C CYS A 175 14.41 9.19 0.39
N PHE A 176 14.67 8.09 -0.34
CA PHE A 176 15.99 7.77 -0.88
C PHE A 176 16.51 8.87 -1.82
N PHE A 177 15.61 9.49 -2.58
CA PHE A 177 15.96 10.45 -3.63
C PHE A 177 16.22 11.87 -3.10
N CYS A 178 15.30 12.45 -2.34
CA CYS A 178 15.41 13.84 -1.88
C CYS A 178 15.72 14.01 -0.40
N GLY A 179 15.73 12.96 0.41
CA GLY A 179 16.01 13.05 1.83
C GLY A 179 14.85 13.50 2.72
N GLU A 180 13.75 13.91 2.14
CA GLU A 180 12.54 14.32 2.84
C GLU A 180 11.74 13.12 3.38
N TYR A 181 10.67 13.40 4.12
CA TYR A 181 9.76 12.35 4.57
C TYR A 181 9.19 11.54 3.41
N GLY A 182 9.20 10.22 3.53
CA GLY A 182 8.66 9.27 2.59
C GLY A 182 7.67 8.30 3.25
N ASP A 183 6.57 8.06 2.57
CA ASP A 183 5.54 7.12 2.98
C ASP A 183 5.17 6.12 1.87
N THR A 184 5.88 6.13 0.75
CA THR A 184 5.74 5.18 -0.35
C THR A 184 7.00 4.32 -0.50
N ILE A 185 6.90 3.25 -1.29
CA ILE A 185 8.06 2.46 -1.72
C ILE A 185 8.18 2.53 -3.23
N ASP A 186 9.40 2.64 -3.72
CA ASP A 186 9.73 2.61 -5.14
C ASP A 186 10.78 1.55 -5.45
N HIS A 187 10.84 1.13 -6.72
CA HIS A 187 11.82 0.17 -7.22
C HIS A 187 12.99 0.92 -7.86
N LEU A 188 14.22 0.68 -7.43
CA LEU A 188 15.42 1.25 -8.06
C LEU A 188 15.48 0.86 -9.54
N LEU A 189 15.43 -0.44 -9.84
CA LEU A 189 15.16 -0.97 -11.17
C LEU A 189 13.65 -1.19 -11.32
N PRO A 190 12.97 -0.48 -12.22
CA PRO A 190 11.52 -0.60 -12.42
C PRO A 190 11.09 -2.03 -12.80
N ARG A 191 9.89 -2.42 -12.36
CA ARG A 191 9.33 -3.74 -12.74
C ARG A 191 9.20 -3.92 -14.25
N ALA A 192 8.88 -2.86 -14.97
CA ALA A 192 8.81 -2.86 -16.43
C ALA A 192 10.17 -3.14 -17.11
N LYS A 193 11.27 -2.87 -16.41
CA LYS A 193 12.65 -3.15 -16.85
C LYS A 193 13.23 -4.42 -16.19
N GLY A 194 12.39 -5.32 -15.67
CA GLY A 194 12.81 -6.60 -15.06
C GLY A 194 13.15 -6.52 -13.56
N GLY A 195 12.88 -5.39 -12.90
CA GLY A 195 13.10 -5.26 -11.46
C GLY A 195 12.10 -6.07 -10.63
N HIS A 196 12.55 -6.57 -9.48
CA HIS A 196 11.74 -7.37 -8.57
C HIS A 196 11.47 -6.66 -7.25
N THR A 197 10.35 -7.02 -6.59
CA THR A 197 9.99 -6.49 -5.27
C THR A 197 10.79 -7.23 -4.20
N THR A 198 11.97 -6.70 -3.90
CA THR A 198 12.97 -7.27 -2.97
C THR A 198 13.56 -6.18 -2.08
N PRO A 199 14.11 -6.52 -0.91
CA PRO A 199 14.82 -5.57 -0.06
C PRO A 199 15.96 -4.82 -0.75
N ALA A 200 16.66 -5.46 -1.68
CA ALA A 200 17.76 -4.84 -2.41
C ALA A 200 17.29 -3.83 -3.47
N ASN A 201 16.14 -4.08 -4.11
CA ASN A 201 15.62 -3.28 -5.20
C ASN A 201 14.53 -2.27 -4.78
N CYS A 202 14.07 -2.26 -3.53
CA CYS A 202 13.03 -1.34 -3.07
C CYS A 202 13.56 -0.38 -2.02
N VAL A 203 13.16 0.89 -2.12
CA VAL A 203 13.53 1.97 -1.22
C VAL A 203 12.30 2.77 -0.78
N CYS A 204 12.42 3.47 0.36
CA CYS A 204 11.45 4.47 0.76
C CYS A 204 11.51 5.68 -0.18
N ALA A 205 10.36 6.16 -0.61
CA ALA A 205 10.25 7.35 -1.46
C ALA A 205 9.10 8.24 -1.00
N CYS A 206 9.24 9.55 -1.16
CA CYS A 206 8.10 10.45 -1.08
C CYS A 206 7.23 10.30 -2.35
N ASN A 207 5.97 10.67 -2.24
CA ASN A 207 5.02 10.52 -3.35
C ASN A 207 5.49 11.28 -4.61
N LEU A 208 6.09 12.45 -4.43
CA LEU A 208 6.58 13.28 -5.51
C LEU A 208 7.74 12.63 -6.29
N CYS A 209 8.80 12.18 -5.58
CA CYS A 209 9.92 11.52 -6.23
C CYS A 209 9.51 10.20 -6.89
N ASN A 210 8.61 9.45 -6.28
CA ASN A 210 8.08 8.21 -6.82
C ASN A 210 7.31 8.45 -8.14
N GLN A 211 6.45 9.47 -8.19
CA GLN A 211 5.73 9.85 -9.40
C GLN A 211 6.67 10.37 -10.50
N ASN A 212 7.61 11.24 -10.13
CA ASN A 212 8.57 11.82 -11.09
C ASN A 212 9.51 10.76 -11.68
N LYS A 213 9.97 9.81 -10.85
CA LYS A 213 10.82 8.72 -11.34
C LYS A 213 10.05 7.77 -12.28
N ALA A 214 8.80 7.44 -11.95
CA ALA A 214 7.95 6.56 -12.76
C ALA A 214 8.67 5.25 -13.16
N ALA A 215 8.78 4.95 -14.45
CA ALA A 215 9.45 3.76 -14.98
C ALA A 215 10.92 3.98 -15.39
N ARG A 216 11.54 5.08 -14.97
CA ARG A 216 12.98 5.36 -15.20
C ARG A 216 13.85 4.51 -14.26
N SER A 217 15.03 4.12 -14.71
CA SER A 217 16.04 3.51 -13.84
C SER A 217 16.55 4.53 -12.81
N LEU A 218 17.33 4.07 -11.84
CA LEU A 218 17.95 4.98 -10.87
C LEU A 218 18.91 5.95 -11.58
N GLU A 219 19.74 5.42 -12.47
CA GLU A 219 20.73 6.18 -13.24
C GLU A 219 20.04 7.27 -14.06
N ASP A 220 19.07 6.87 -14.92
CA ASP A 220 18.32 7.80 -15.78
C ASP A 220 17.64 8.92 -14.97
N PHE A 221 17.14 8.60 -13.77
CA PHE A 221 16.45 9.57 -12.93
C PHE A 221 17.41 10.53 -12.22
N MET A 222 18.60 10.07 -11.84
CA MET A 222 19.59 10.89 -11.14
C MET A 222 20.37 11.80 -12.10
N GLU A 223 20.63 11.37 -13.34
CA GLU A 223 21.31 12.16 -14.37
C GLU A 223 20.48 13.34 -14.85
N ASP A 224 19.19 13.11 -15.16
CA ASP A 224 18.22 14.14 -15.56
C ASP A 224 18.11 15.30 -14.55
N SER A 225 18.46 15.02 -13.28
CA SER A 225 18.34 15.99 -12.18
C SER A 225 19.65 16.72 -11.88
N SER A 226 20.74 16.39 -12.56
CA SER A 226 22.04 17.08 -12.44
C SER A 226 22.20 18.23 -13.43
N GLU A 227 21.29 18.33 -14.40
CA GLU A 227 21.30 19.39 -15.43
C GLU A 227 20.39 20.60 -15.08
N LEU A 228 19.77 20.61 -13.89
CA LEU A 228 18.94 21.70 -13.36
C LEU A 228 19.62 22.36 -12.15
#